data_7624e5cc03b923dbe541cd5c2d81ca9a
#
_entry.id   7624e5cc03b923dbe541cd5c2d81ca9a
#
_cell.length_a   1.000
_cell.length_b   1.000
_cell.length_c   1.000
_cell.angle_alpha   90.00
_cell.angle_beta   90.00
_cell.angle_gamma   90.00
#
_symmetry.space_group_name_H-M   'P 1'
#
loop_
_entity.id
_entity.type
_entity.pdbx_description
1 polymer ?
#
loop_
_entity_poly.entity_id
_entity_poly.type
_entity_poly.pdbx_seq_one_letter_code
_entity_poly.pdbx_strand_id
1 'polypeptide(L)'
;VFLASSASSKLLKTPTLNIYQTYITEYPNGKFISQINTAENKRLYQIVKSNPTSANFKAFFDNANMQKFFTDKDTRPFLPEVRALYDDFLFQGIDSLREKGNATAIRQIIDEYKQSPYLTSTARTHLDELEYLSEKADFELLKAAIVNSESLSMLQDFLCTHRYKEFRDQANALRTPFILQTIISTPTSVKYYNGGRLIKSAENDSTGNTSTTYSYDDKGQLISTLSLTVKNGQPSNEIQTNRLYDPQGHCIFEVQTNPKTKTDLYRRTRRIGTDGSIESDSLKYTDGRVIISSYNKQGLLTETKEYNKNGELQAYTANKYDDKGRLISSQHQNLLFANSSDQIISQKDAYEYDKYGYLTQIVYQRILGNNQKTSGCLTCLYDKYGNQIDSNSYYEYDNTGQWICRTDREHPKEVERIQYIYK
;
A
#
# COMPACT_ATOMS: atom_id res chain seq x y z
N VAL A 1 -45.64 -43.88 -23.37
CA VAL A 1 -45.19 -42.87 -24.32
C VAL A 1 -46.28 -41.80 -24.58
N PHE A 2 -47.53 -42.16 -24.73
CA PHE A 2 -48.66 -41.18 -24.93
C PHE A 2 -48.96 -40.31 -23.71
N LEU A 3 -48.86 -40.84 -22.49
CA LEU A 3 -49.08 -40.08 -21.25
C LEU A 3 -47.98 -39.01 -21.00
N ALA A 4 -46.74 -39.30 -21.36
CA ALA A 4 -45.62 -38.36 -21.23
C ALA A 4 -45.74 -37.17 -22.22
N SER A 5 -46.26 -37.37 -23.43
CA SER A 5 -46.41 -36.25 -24.40
C SER A 5 -47.59 -35.32 -24.05
N SER A 6 -48.67 -35.83 -23.46
CA SER A 6 -49.81 -35.05 -23.01
C SER A 6 -49.48 -34.26 -21.74
N ALA A 7 -48.70 -34.83 -20.81
CA ALA A 7 -48.18 -34.14 -19.65
C ALA A 7 -47.20 -32.99 -19.99
N SER A 8 -46.29 -33.22 -20.95
CA SER A 8 -45.32 -32.22 -21.42
C SER A 8 -45.99 -31.03 -22.11
N SER A 9 -47.06 -31.24 -22.90
CA SER A 9 -47.78 -30.16 -23.58
C SER A 9 -48.59 -29.26 -22.59
N LYS A 10 -49.09 -29.86 -21.51
CA LYS A 10 -49.74 -29.13 -20.40
C LYS A 10 -48.76 -28.35 -19.57
N LEU A 11 -47.57 -28.91 -19.27
CA LEU A 11 -46.47 -28.32 -18.54
C LEU A 11 -45.97 -27.01 -19.20
N LEU A 12 -45.89 -27.00 -20.53
CA LEU A 12 -45.43 -25.84 -21.30
C LEU A 12 -46.47 -24.72 -21.39
N LYS A 13 -47.77 -25.00 -21.11
CA LYS A 13 -48.85 -24.02 -21.17
C LYS A 13 -49.16 -23.33 -19.83
N THR A 14 -49.05 -24.04 -18.72
CA THR A 14 -49.32 -23.51 -17.36
C THR A 14 -48.33 -24.08 -16.35
N PRO A 15 -47.10 -23.61 -16.39
CA PRO A 15 -46.06 -24.15 -15.53
C PRO A 15 -46.23 -23.78 -14.06
N THR A 16 -46.39 -24.79 -13.20
CA THR A 16 -46.24 -24.66 -11.75
C THR A 16 -45.01 -25.39 -11.29
N LEU A 17 -44.34 -24.89 -10.25
CA LEU A 17 -43.13 -25.50 -9.69
C LEU A 17 -43.27 -27.00 -9.42
N ASN A 18 -44.41 -27.37 -8.85
CA ASN A 18 -44.69 -28.79 -8.46
C ASN A 18 -44.73 -29.73 -9.68
N ILE A 19 -45.28 -29.27 -10.79
CA ILE A 19 -45.38 -30.06 -12.01
C ILE A 19 -43.98 -30.28 -12.66
N TYR A 20 -43.10 -29.27 -12.65
CA TYR A 20 -41.74 -29.44 -13.13
C TYR A 20 -40.96 -30.45 -12.28
N GLN A 21 -41.02 -30.30 -10.96
CA GLN A 21 -40.36 -31.21 -10.03
C GLN A 21 -40.85 -32.64 -10.19
N THR A 22 -42.15 -32.86 -10.26
CA THR A 22 -42.74 -34.17 -10.49
C THR A 22 -42.25 -34.83 -11.78
N TYR A 23 -42.24 -34.06 -12.92
CA TYR A 23 -41.78 -34.60 -14.19
C TYR A 23 -40.27 -34.97 -14.13
N ILE A 24 -39.44 -34.11 -13.58
CA ILE A 24 -38.00 -34.35 -13.49
C ILE A 24 -37.68 -35.55 -12.61
N THR A 25 -38.46 -35.75 -11.54
CA THR A 25 -38.30 -36.87 -10.61
C THR A 25 -38.73 -38.18 -11.25
N GLU A 26 -39.88 -38.19 -11.92
CA GLU A 26 -40.46 -39.38 -12.51
C GLU A 26 -39.74 -39.79 -13.85
N TYR A 27 -39.23 -38.80 -14.59
CA TYR A 27 -38.61 -39.01 -15.91
C TYR A 27 -37.24 -38.34 -16.06
N PRO A 28 -36.25 -38.70 -15.23
CA PRO A 28 -34.95 -37.98 -15.21
C PRO A 28 -34.20 -38.06 -16.52
N ASN A 29 -34.47 -39.03 -17.38
CA ASN A 29 -33.89 -39.17 -18.72
C ASN A 29 -34.97 -39.04 -19.82
N GLY A 30 -36.07 -38.37 -19.51
CA GLY A 30 -37.20 -38.25 -20.42
C GLY A 30 -36.85 -37.42 -21.68
N LYS A 31 -37.46 -37.81 -22.85
CA LYS A 31 -37.25 -37.13 -24.15
C LYS A 31 -37.43 -35.60 -24.07
N PHE A 32 -38.23 -35.08 -23.16
CA PHE A 32 -38.58 -33.66 -23.04
C PHE A 32 -37.83 -32.95 -21.91
N ILE A 33 -36.87 -33.61 -21.25
CA ILE A 33 -36.19 -33.06 -20.06
C ILE A 33 -35.53 -31.73 -20.35
N SER A 34 -34.86 -31.59 -21.51
CA SER A 34 -34.20 -30.35 -21.93
C SER A 34 -35.20 -29.19 -22.13
N GLN A 35 -36.33 -29.44 -22.76
CA GLN A 35 -37.38 -28.43 -22.97
C GLN A 35 -38.01 -28.00 -21.65
N ILE A 36 -38.23 -28.94 -20.75
CA ILE A 36 -38.79 -28.68 -19.41
C ILE A 36 -37.81 -27.88 -18.56
N ASN A 37 -36.55 -28.23 -18.56
CA ASN A 37 -35.51 -27.47 -17.88
C ASN A 37 -35.41 -26.03 -18.42
N THR A 38 -35.50 -25.85 -19.73
CA THR A 38 -35.51 -24.51 -20.35
C THR A 38 -36.74 -23.70 -19.92
N ALA A 39 -37.91 -24.33 -19.89
CA ALA A 39 -39.14 -23.68 -19.43
C ALA A 39 -39.09 -23.30 -17.94
N GLU A 40 -38.56 -24.18 -17.09
CA GLU A 40 -38.36 -23.90 -15.66
C GLU A 40 -37.37 -22.76 -15.44
N ASN A 41 -36.25 -22.76 -16.17
CA ASN A 41 -35.27 -21.68 -16.10
C ASN A 41 -35.90 -20.34 -16.51
N LYS A 42 -36.71 -20.31 -17.55
CA LYS A 42 -37.47 -19.13 -17.96
C LYS A 42 -38.46 -18.67 -16.90
N ARG A 43 -39.15 -19.61 -16.24
CA ARG A 43 -40.07 -19.31 -15.14
C ARG A 43 -39.34 -18.67 -13.95
N LEU A 44 -38.22 -19.25 -13.54
CA LEU A 44 -37.38 -18.70 -12.45
C LEU A 44 -36.81 -17.33 -12.79
N TYR A 45 -36.40 -17.14 -14.07
CA TYR A 45 -35.98 -15.81 -14.56
C TYR A 45 -37.09 -14.77 -14.42
N GLN A 46 -38.33 -15.12 -14.81
CA GLN A 46 -39.46 -14.18 -14.69
C GLN A 46 -39.79 -13.85 -13.23
N ILE A 47 -39.63 -14.83 -12.33
CA ILE A 47 -39.82 -14.61 -10.88
C ILE A 47 -38.75 -13.65 -10.36
N VAL A 48 -37.47 -13.88 -10.68
CA VAL A 48 -36.39 -12.99 -10.27
C VAL A 48 -36.61 -11.57 -10.81
N LYS A 49 -37.02 -11.45 -12.08
CA LYS A 49 -37.25 -10.15 -12.71
C LYS A 49 -38.41 -9.37 -12.08
N SER A 50 -39.48 -10.06 -11.70
CA SER A 50 -40.67 -9.43 -11.11
C SER A 50 -40.56 -9.21 -9.60
N ASN A 51 -39.79 -10.02 -8.90
CA ASN A 51 -39.61 -9.99 -7.45
C ASN A 51 -38.19 -10.39 -7.08
N PRO A 52 -37.21 -9.48 -7.18
CA PRO A 52 -35.81 -9.75 -6.87
C PRO A 52 -35.61 -9.89 -5.35
N THR A 53 -35.50 -11.12 -4.88
CA THR A 53 -35.21 -11.48 -3.49
C THR A 53 -34.08 -12.50 -3.42
N SER A 54 -33.31 -12.52 -2.33
CA SER A 54 -32.23 -13.51 -2.13
C SER A 54 -32.71 -14.94 -2.35
N ALA A 55 -33.94 -15.27 -1.89
CA ALA A 55 -34.51 -16.61 -2.07
C ALA A 55 -34.77 -16.93 -3.55
N ASN A 56 -35.28 -15.97 -4.32
CA ASN A 56 -35.58 -16.16 -5.73
C ASN A 56 -34.29 -16.26 -6.58
N PHE A 57 -33.27 -15.47 -6.28
CA PHE A 57 -31.96 -15.62 -6.89
C PHE A 57 -31.33 -16.97 -6.57
N LYS A 58 -31.39 -17.37 -5.29
CA LYS A 58 -30.90 -18.68 -4.88
C LYS A 58 -31.63 -19.82 -5.63
N ALA A 59 -32.94 -19.75 -5.75
CA ALA A 59 -33.72 -20.75 -6.48
C ALA A 59 -33.30 -20.85 -7.96
N PHE A 60 -32.98 -19.75 -8.61
CA PHE A 60 -32.47 -19.76 -9.99
C PHE A 60 -31.07 -20.37 -10.07
N PHE A 61 -30.15 -19.91 -9.20
CA PHE A 61 -28.75 -20.39 -9.24
C PHE A 61 -28.60 -21.84 -8.81
N ASP A 62 -29.37 -22.28 -7.80
CA ASP A 62 -29.33 -23.63 -7.25
C ASP A 62 -30.18 -24.63 -8.05
N ASN A 63 -30.71 -24.25 -9.21
CA ASN A 63 -31.49 -25.15 -10.03
C ASN A 63 -30.62 -26.33 -10.52
N ALA A 64 -30.49 -27.33 -9.66
CA ALA A 64 -29.62 -28.52 -9.86
C ALA A 64 -29.95 -29.29 -11.14
N ASN A 65 -31.21 -29.20 -11.64
CA ASN A 65 -31.60 -29.87 -12.86
C ASN A 65 -31.01 -29.20 -14.09
N MET A 66 -30.75 -27.90 -14.04
CA MET A 66 -30.06 -27.18 -15.11
C MET A 66 -28.56 -27.43 -15.09
N GLN A 67 -27.93 -27.59 -13.94
CA GLN A 67 -26.49 -27.83 -13.80
C GLN A 67 -26.03 -29.15 -14.42
N LYS A 68 -26.90 -30.17 -14.51
CA LYS A 68 -26.59 -31.46 -15.14
C LYS A 68 -26.43 -31.39 -16.66
N PHE A 69 -26.98 -30.37 -17.31
CA PHE A 69 -27.01 -30.23 -18.77
C PHE A 69 -26.04 -29.20 -19.31
N PHE A 70 -25.43 -28.37 -18.46
CA PHE A 70 -24.50 -27.31 -18.81
C PHE A 70 -23.15 -27.60 -18.14
N THR A 71 -22.41 -28.57 -18.72
CA THR A 71 -21.05 -28.89 -18.29
C THR A 71 -20.07 -27.82 -18.75
N ASP A 72 -19.03 -27.55 -17.99
CA ASP A 72 -17.80 -26.78 -18.27
C ASP A 72 -17.91 -25.28 -18.61
N LYS A 73 -18.99 -24.83 -19.29
CA LYS A 73 -19.31 -23.42 -19.50
C LYS A 73 -20.77 -23.25 -19.19
N ASP A 74 -21.08 -22.61 -18.09
CA ASP A 74 -22.46 -22.37 -17.67
C ASP A 74 -23.20 -21.53 -18.73
N THR A 75 -23.87 -22.23 -19.65
CA THR A 75 -24.61 -21.65 -20.78
C THR A 75 -26.10 -21.64 -20.53
N ARG A 76 -26.54 -21.68 -19.26
CA ARG A 76 -27.95 -21.60 -18.90
C ARG A 76 -28.63 -20.39 -19.55
N PRO A 77 -29.80 -20.58 -20.17
CA PRO A 77 -30.58 -19.46 -20.67
C PRO A 77 -30.86 -18.45 -19.54
N PHE A 78 -30.76 -17.15 -19.85
CA PHE A 78 -30.97 -16.03 -18.93
C PHE A 78 -29.92 -15.87 -17.81
N LEU A 79 -28.88 -16.71 -17.76
CA LEU A 79 -27.86 -16.59 -16.71
C LEU A 79 -27.14 -15.24 -16.71
N PRO A 80 -26.71 -14.65 -17.85
CA PRO A 80 -26.09 -13.34 -17.87
C PRO A 80 -27.02 -12.25 -17.32
N GLU A 81 -28.29 -12.26 -17.70
CA GLU A 81 -29.28 -11.29 -17.25
C GLU A 81 -29.59 -11.44 -15.76
N VAL A 82 -29.69 -12.68 -15.26
CA VAL A 82 -29.93 -12.92 -13.83
C VAL A 82 -28.72 -12.51 -12.99
N ARG A 83 -27.50 -12.72 -13.50
CA ARG A 83 -26.28 -12.22 -12.83
C ARG A 83 -26.28 -10.70 -12.76
N ALA A 84 -26.62 -10.00 -13.83
CA ALA A 84 -26.73 -8.54 -13.81
C ALA A 84 -27.80 -8.06 -12.82
N LEU A 85 -28.98 -8.67 -12.83
CA LEU A 85 -30.05 -8.35 -11.85
C LEU A 85 -29.65 -8.67 -10.41
N TYR A 86 -28.84 -9.70 -10.20
CA TYR A 86 -28.33 -10.06 -8.89
C TYR A 86 -27.31 -9.03 -8.40
N ASP A 87 -26.40 -8.58 -9.26
CA ASP A 87 -25.45 -7.52 -8.94
C ASP A 87 -26.21 -6.24 -8.56
N ASP A 88 -27.21 -5.82 -9.36
CA ASP A 88 -28.04 -4.66 -9.06
C ASP A 88 -28.79 -4.80 -7.72
N PHE A 89 -29.35 -5.98 -7.45
CA PHE A 89 -30.04 -6.28 -6.20
C PHE A 89 -29.10 -6.19 -4.99
N LEU A 90 -27.92 -6.79 -5.10
CA LEU A 90 -26.92 -6.81 -4.04
C LEU A 90 -26.39 -5.41 -3.72
N PHE A 91 -26.19 -4.59 -4.73
CA PHE A 91 -25.61 -3.26 -4.56
C PHE A 91 -26.65 -2.13 -4.47
N GLN A 92 -27.93 -2.48 -4.45
CA GLN A 92 -28.99 -1.52 -4.20
C GLN A 92 -28.81 -0.86 -2.83
N GLY A 93 -28.65 0.45 -2.81
CA GLY A 93 -28.47 1.22 -1.57
C GLY A 93 -27.03 1.42 -1.10
N ILE A 94 -26.02 0.93 -1.83
CA ILE A 94 -24.59 1.16 -1.50
C ILE A 94 -24.30 2.67 -1.40
N ASP A 95 -24.85 3.48 -2.30
CA ASP A 95 -24.63 4.93 -2.27
C ASP A 95 -25.10 5.54 -0.96
N SER A 96 -26.23 5.08 -0.42
CA SER A 96 -26.70 5.50 0.91
C SER A 96 -25.77 5.05 2.05
N LEU A 97 -25.12 3.90 1.91
CA LEU A 97 -24.13 3.42 2.89
C LEU A 97 -22.82 4.19 2.80
N ARG A 98 -22.39 4.58 1.59
CA ARG A 98 -21.22 5.45 1.38
C ARG A 98 -21.41 6.79 2.11
N GLU A 99 -22.60 7.39 2.00
CA GLU A 99 -22.91 8.69 2.62
C GLU A 99 -23.00 8.59 4.15
N LYS A 100 -23.59 7.51 4.68
CA LYS A 100 -23.86 7.35 6.11
C LYS A 100 -22.71 6.80 6.92
N GLY A 101 -21.68 6.21 6.28
CA GLY A 101 -20.49 5.68 6.96
C GLY A 101 -20.78 4.59 8.01
N ASN A 102 -21.87 3.80 7.83
CA ASN A 102 -22.26 2.77 8.78
C ASN A 102 -21.42 1.49 8.59
N ALA A 103 -20.29 1.40 9.31
CA ALA A 103 -19.37 0.27 9.25
C ALA A 103 -20.03 -1.08 9.49
N THR A 104 -20.97 -1.17 10.45
CA THR A 104 -21.66 -2.43 10.77
C THR A 104 -22.53 -2.91 9.62
N ALA A 105 -23.33 -2.02 9.02
CA ALA A 105 -24.16 -2.36 7.86
C ALA A 105 -23.32 -2.75 6.65
N ILE A 106 -22.22 -2.06 6.41
CA ILE A 106 -21.28 -2.38 5.33
C ILE A 106 -20.67 -3.77 5.53
N ARG A 107 -20.22 -4.11 6.74
CA ARG A 107 -19.67 -5.45 7.05
C ARG A 107 -20.70 -6.55 6.85
N GLN A 108 -21.92 -6.35 7.30
CA GLN A 108 -22.99 -7.33 7.12
C GLN A 108 -23.21 -7.63 5.63
N ILE A 109 -23.24 -6.62 4.78
CA ILE A 109 -23.33 -6.78 3.32
C ILE A 109 -22.11 -7.52 2.77
N ILE A 110 -20.89 -7.17 3.21
CA ILE A 110 -19.66 -7.83 2.79
C ILE A 110 -19.71 -9.33 3.12
N ASP A 111 -20.14 -9.68 4.32
CA ASP A 111 -20.21 -11.08 4.79
C ASP A 111 -21.24 -11.88 4.00
N GLU A 112 -22.41 -11.30 3.71
CA GLU A 112 -23.43 -11.92 2.87
C GLU A 112 -22.90 -12.17 1.45
N TYR A 113 -22.12 -11.23 0.88
CA TYR A 113 -21.60 -11.33 -0.49
C TYR A 113 -20.42 -12.28 -0.61
N LYS A 114 -19.50 -12.29 0.34
CA LYS A 114 -18.36 -13.23 0.33
C LYS A 114 -18.80 -14.69 0.32
N GLN A 115 -19.96 -14.97 0.87
CA GLN A 115 -20.54 -16.32 0.89
C GLN A 115 -21.24 -16.68 -0.43
N SER A 116 -21.49 -15.73 -1.33
CA SER A 116 -22.15 -16.01 -2.60
C SER A 116 -21.18 -16.56 -3.65
N PRO A 117 -21.41 -17.77 -4.18
CA PRO A 117 -20.60 -18.33 -5.26
C PRO A 117 -20.89 -17.69 -6.63
N TYR A 118 -21.88 -16.82 -6.72
CA TYR A 118 -22.43 -16.30 -8.00
C TYR A 118 -21.95 -14.89 -8.35
N LEU A 119 -21.04 -14.31 -7.56
CA LEU A 119 -20.52 -12.97 -7.78
C LEU A 119 -19.84 -12.87 -9.15
N THR A 120 -20.20 -11.83 -9.92
CA THR A 120 -19.50 -11.46 -11.15
C THR A 120 -18.17 -10.76 -10.85
N SER A 121 -17.37 -10.50 -11.89
CA SER A 121 -16.15 -9.69 -11.76
C SER A 121 -16.49 -8.24 -11.35
N THR A 122 -17.58 -7.68 -11.85
CA THR A 122 -18.08 -6.35 -11.49
C THR A 122 -18.48 -6.30 -10.02
N ALA A 123 -19.24 -7.28 -9.54
CA ALA A 123 -19.62 -7.39 -8.13
C ALA A 123 -18.41 -7.49 -7.20
N ARG A 124 -17.35 -8.20 -7.61
CA ARG A 124 -16.09 -8.26 -6.84
C ARG A 124 -15.41 -6.91 -6.71
N THR A 125 -15.44 -6.09 -7.75
CA THR A 125 -14.89 -4.72 -7.70
C THR A 125 -15.65 -3.87 -6.67
N HIS A 126 -16.97 -3.97 -6.63
CA HIS A 126 -17.78 -3.28 -5.62
C HIS A 126 -17.53 -3.82 -4.20
N LEU A 127 -17.28 -5.12 -4.07
CA LEU A 127 -16.93 -5.71 -2.77
C LEU A 127 -15.61 -5.14 -2.24
N ASP A 128 -14.59 -5.00 -3.09
CA ASP A 128 -13.32 -4.37 -2.70
C ASP A 128 -13.52 -2.91 -2.25
N GLU A 129 -14.41 -2.17 -2.92
CA GLU A 129 -14.77 -0.81 -2.53
C GLU A 129 -15.49 -0.77 -1.17
N LEU A 130 -16.42 -1.70 -0.92
CA LEU A 130 -17.10 -1.81 0.37
C LEU A 130 -16.14 -2.18 1.50
N GLU A 131 -15.17 -3.07 1.25
CA GLU A 131 -14.11 -3.39 2.21
C GLU A 131 -13.31 -2.14 2.58
N TYR A 132 -12.93 -1.34 1.59
CA TYR A 132 -12.22 -0.08 1.82
C TYR A 132 -13.04 0.91 2.65
N LEU A 133 -14.33 1.09 2.32
CA LEU A 133 -15.23 1.98 3.06
C LEU A 133 -15.48 1.52 4.50
N SER A 134 -15.57 0.19 4.73
CA SER A 134 -15.68 -0.36 6.08
C SER A 134 -14.45 -0.06 6.91
N GLU A 135 -13.25 -0.31 6.38
CA GLU A 135 -12.00 -0.04 7.10
C GLU A 135 -11.80 1.46 7.35
N LYS A 136 -12.23 2.32 6.42
CA LYS A 136 -12.22 3.78 6.59
C LYS A 136 -13.12 4.19 7.77
N ALA A 137 -14.35 3.66 7.83
CA ALA A 137 -15.27 3.98 8.93
C ALA A 137 -14.73 3.50 10.29
N ASP A 138 -14.10 2.32 10.33
CA ASP A 138 -13.46 1.82 11.55
C ASP A 138 -12.27 2.68 11.97
N PHE A 139 -11.50 3.17 11.01
CA PHE A 139 -10.40 4.09 11.30
C PHE A 139 -10.91 5.41 11.91
N GLU A 140 -12.00 5.98 11.41
CA GLU A 140 -12.58 7.20 12.03
C GLU A 140 -13.10 6.94 13.45
N LEU A 141 -13.66 5.76 13.73
CA LEU A 141 -14.03 5.37 15.09
C LEU A 141 -12.81 5.22 16.01
N LEU A 142 -11.75 4.55 15.53
CA LEU A 142 -10.49 4.43 16.26
C LEU A 142 -9.89 5.80 16.58
N LYS A 143 -9.85 6.69 15.60
CA LYS A 143 -9.32 8.05 15.75
C LYS A 143 -10.04 8.84 16.83
N ALA A 144 -11.38 8.70 16.89
CA ALA A 144 -12.19 9.33 17.93
C ALA A 144 -11.98 8.68 19.32
N ALA A 145 -11.67 7.39 19.39
CA ALA A 145 -11.47 6.66 20.63
C ALA A 145 -10.09 6.87 21.26
N ILE A 146 -9.06 7.23 20.46
CA ILE A 146 -7.71 7.46 20.97
C ILE A 146 -7.60 8.89 21.49
N VAL A 147 -7.75 9.04 22.81
CA VAL A 147 -7.75 10.34 23.52
C VAL A 147 -6.57 10.50 24.49
N ASN A 148 -5.89 9.41 24.86
CA ASN A 148 -4.75 9.39 25.76
C ASN A 148 -3.82 8.19 25.47
N SER A 149 -2.69 8.09 26.17
CA SER A 149 -1.73 7.00 25.98
C SER A 149 -2.28 5.61 26.35
N GLU A 150 -3.21 5.52 27.30
CA GLU A 150 -3.82 4.24 27.69
C GLU A 150 -4.71 3.67 26.58
N SER A 151 -5.40 4.55 25.84
CA SER A 151 -6.24 4.15 24.69
C SER A 151 -5.44 3.64 23.48
N LEU A 152 -4.11 3.82 23.45
CA LEU A 152 -3.25 3.32 22.38
C LEU A 152 -3.23 1.80 22.25
N SER A 153 -3.62 1.06 23.29
CA SER A 153 -3.79 -0.42 23.20
C SER A 153 -4.79 -0.85 22.12
N MET A 154 -5.76 0.00 21.78
CA MET A 154 -6.74 -0.25 20.70
C MET A 154 -6.09 -0.33 19.31
N LEU A 155 -4.88 0.27 19.14
CA LEU A 155 -4.14 0.21 17.88
C LEU A 155 -3.77 -1.22 17.50
N GLN A 156 -3.40 -2.06 18.48
CA GLN A 156 -2.98 -3.43 18.22
C GLN A 156 -4.09 -4.22 17.52
N ASP A 157 -5.33 -4.14 18.04
CA ASP A 157 -6.47 -4.85 17.47
C ASP A 157 -6.79 -4.33 16.06
N PHE A 158 -6.79 -3.01 15.89
CA PHE A 158 -7.01 -2.40 14.57
C PHE A 158 -5.96 -2.86 13.55
N LEU A 159 -4.68 -2.78 13.89
CA LEU A 159 -3.58 -3.15 13.01
C LEU A 159 -3.59 -4.64 12.64
N CYS A 160 -4.07 -5.53 13.54
CA CYS A 160 -4.20 -6.97 13.26
C CYS A 160 -5.36 -7.31 12.34
N THR A 161 -6.45 -6.55 12.38
CA THR A 161 -7.72 -6.90 11.73
C THR A 161 -7.94 -6.20 10.40
N HIS A 162 -7.36 -5.00 10.21
CA HIS A 162 -7.53 -4.19 9.01
C HIS A 162 -6.38 -4.41 8.02
N ARG A 163 -6.63 -4.26 6.72
CA ARG A 163 -5.73 -4.68 5.65
C ARG A 163 -5.14 -3.53 4.84
N TYR A 164 -5.91 -2.43 4.66
CA TYR A 164 -5.46 -1.32 3.84
C TYR A 164 -4.32 -0.56 4.51
N LYS A 165 -3.18 -0.51 3.81
CA LYS A 165 -1.94 0.12 4.28
C LYS A 165 -2.17 1.58 4.67
N GLU A 166 -2.97 2.31 3.89
CA GLU A 166 -3.31 3.70 4.16
C GLU A 166 -3.86 3.91 5.56
N PHE A 167 -4.84 3.11 6.00
CA PHE A 167 -5.44 3.25 7.33
C PHE A 167 -4.53 2.74 8.44
N ARG A 168 -3.73 1.71 8.17
CA ARG A 168 -2.72 1.23 9.11
C ARG A 168 -1.62 2.25 9.35
N ASP A 169 -1.12 2.92 8.31
CA ASP A 169 -0.13 3.98 8.43
C ASP A 169 -0.69 5.17 9.22
N GLN A 170 -1.93 5.59 8.93
CA GLN A 170 -2.61 6.65 9.68
C GLN A 170 -2.86 6.24 11.14
N ALA A 171 -3.29 5.01 11.40
CA ALA A 171 -3.46 4.48 12.76
C ALA A 171 -2.14 4.48 13.53
N ASN A 172 -1.05 4.04 12.91
CA ASN A 172 0.28 4.11 13.50
C ASN A 172 0.68 5.54 13.85
N ALA A 173 0.30 6.53 13.04
CA ALA A 173 0.59 7.93 13.31
C ALA A 173 -0.19 8.51 14.50
N LEU A 174 -1.34 7.92 14.90
CA LEU A 174 -2.13 8.39 16.05
C LEU A 174 -1.37 8.32 17.38
N ARG A 175 -0.34 7.49 17.50
CA ARG A 175 0.52 7.45 18.71
C ARG A 175 1.45 8.64 18.86
N THR A 176 1.81 9.29 17.75
CA THR A 176 2.83 10.36 17.72
C THR A 176 2.60 11.47 18.72
N PRO A 177 1.38 12.01 18.93
CA PRO A 177 1.12 13.07 19.92
C PRO A 177 1.37 12.65 21.37
N PHE A 178 1.36 11.34 21.66
CA PHE A 178 1.53 10.78 23.00
C PHE A 178 2.97 10.34 23.28
N ILE A 179 3.83 10.23 22.27
CA ILE A 179 5.24 9.88 22.43
C ILE A 179 5.98 11.11 22.96
N LEU A 180 6.51 10.99 24.17
CA LEU A 180 7.37 12.02 24.76
C LEU A 180 8.79 11.90 24.24
N GLN A 181 9.35 10.69 24.30
CA GLN A 181 10.69 10.38 23.80
C GLN A 181 10.72 9.05 23.06
N THR A 182 11.59 8.96 22.07
CA THR A 182 11.96 7.69 21.42
C THR A 182 13.47 7.58 21.40
N ILE A 183 14.00 6.42 21.78
CA ILE A 183 15.42 6.10 21.70
C ILE A 183 15.54 4.88 20.77
N ILE A 184 16.28 5.04 19.67
CA ILE A 184 16.60 3.95 18.74
C ILE A 184 18.08 3.66 18.90
N SER A 185 18.43 2.42 19.23
CA SER A 185 19.80 1.99 19.42
C SER A 185 20.13 0.76 18.61
N THR A 186 21.31 0.77 17.99
CA THR A 186 21.99 -0.35 17.35
C THR A 186 23.34 -0.54 18.04
N PRO A 187 24.11 -1.60 17.75
CA PRO A 187 25.46 -1.75 18.29
C PRO A 187 26.41 -0.58 17.99
N THR A 188 26.17 0.15 16.90
CA THR A 188 27.05 1.22 16.42
C THR A 188 26.40 2.61 16.44
N SER A 189 25.12 2.72 16.77
CA SER A 189 24.43 4.02 16.74
C SER A 189 23.35 4.15 17.80
N VAL A 190 23.12 5.41 18.21
CA VAL A 190 21.98 5.77 19.08
C VAL A 190 21.36 7.06 18.56
N LYS A 191 20.02 7.10 18.46
CA LYS A 191 19.24 8.26 18.06
C LYS A 191 18.22 8.62 19.14
N TYR A 192 18.16 9.90 19.51
CA TYR A 192 17.29 10.43 20.53
C TYR A 192 16.26 11.37 19.91
N TYR A 193 14.97 11.08 20.12
CA TYR A 193 13.86 11.90 19.66
C TYR A 193 13.11 12.49 20.85
N ASN A 194 12.60 13.71 20.70
CA ASN A 194 11.70 14.35 21.63
C ASN A 194 10.47 14.84 20.88
N GLY A 195 9.27 14.38 21.27
CA GLY A 195 8.02 14.71 20.59
C GLY A 195 8.08 14.38 19.08
N GLY A 196 8.71 13.25 18.70
CA GLY A 196 8.88 12.83 17.30
C GLY A 196 10.01 13.53 16.55
N ARG A 197 10.69 14.53 17.14
CA ARG A 197 11.82 15.25 16.51
C ARG A 197 13.15 14.67 16.94
N LEU A 198 14.03 14.35 16.00
CA LEU A 198 15.39 13.88 16.27
C LEU A 198 16.21 15.02 16.85
N ILE A 199 16.61 14.92 18.11
CA ILE A 199 17.36 15.97 18.82
C ILE A 199 18.85 15.70 18.89
N LYS A 200 19.25 14.42 18.86
CA LYS A 200 20.65 14.00 18.91
C LYS A 200 20.81 12.63 18.27
N SER A 201 21.91 12.42 17.56
CA SER A 201 22.38 11.08 17.17
C SER A 201 23.87 10.92 17.52
N ALA A 202 24.27 9.68 17.74
CA ALA A 202 25.67 9.30 17.89
C ALA A 202 25.91 8.03 17.08
N GLU A 203 27.00 7.99 16.33
CA GLU A 203 27.40 6.86 15.49
C GLU A 203 28.88 6.57 15.74
N ASN A 204 29.22 5.28 15.77
CA ASN A 204 30.59 4.80 15.95
C ASN A 204 30.93 3.88 14.78
N ASP A 205 31.88 4.30 13.95
CA ASP A 205 32.36 3.55 12.80
C ASP A 205 33.90 3.53 12.72
N SER A 206 34.44 3.00 11.63
CA SER A 206 35.87 2.94 11.39
C SER A 206 36.54 4.33 11.25
N THR A 207 35.74 5.39 11.02
CA THR A 207 36.24 6.77 10.88
C THR A 207 36.29 7.51 12.22
N GLY A 208 35.60 7.01 13.25
CA GLY A 208 35.55 7.57 14.61
C GLY A 208 34.14 7.63 15.18
N ASN A 209 34.00 8.37 16.28
CA ASN A 209 32.73 8.61 16.93
C ASN A 209 32.15 9.95 16.42
N THR A 210 31.01 9.91 15.75
CA THR A 210 30.31 11.10 15.26
C THR A 210 29.07 11.37 16.12
N SER A 211 28.97 12.58 16.68
CA SER A 211 27.79 13.06 17.38
C SER A 211 27.16 14.20 16.61
N THR A 212 25.85 14.12 16.34
CA THR A 212 25.11 15.17 15.65
C THR A 212 24.00 15.69 16.56
N THR A 213 23.90 17.01 16.66
CA THR A 213 22.79 17.72 17.34
C THR A 213 21.91 18.42 16.30
N TYR A 214 20.61 18.55 16.62
CA TYR A 214 19.59 19.07 15.72
C TYR A 214 18.86 20.23 16.42
N SER A 215 18.73 21.35 15.72
CA SER A 215 18.05 22.54 16.24
C SER A 215 16.86 22.90 15.37
N TYR A 216 15.77 23.28 16.03
CA TYR A 216 14.48 23.58 15.41
C TYR A 216 14.03 25.00 15.76
N ASP A 217 13.25 25.60 14.86
CA ASP A 217 12.55 26.85 15.14
C ASP A 217 11.25 26.60 15.96
N ASP A 218 10.56 27.68 16.29
CA ASP A 218 9.30 27.63 17.05
C ASP A 218 8.16 26.92 16.29
N LYS A 219 8.24 26.88 14.95
CA LYS A 219 7.31 26.13 14.11
C LYS A 219 7.68 24.65 13.99
N GLY A 220 8.83 24.24 14.54
CA GLY A 220 9.32 22.87 14.50
C GLY A 220 10.05 22.49 13.22
N GLN A 221 10.49 23.45 12.44
CA GLN A 221 11.30 23.24 11.25
C GLN A 221 12.77 23.08 11.65
N LEU A 222 13.47 22.11 11.04
CA LEU A 222 14.87 21.83 11.33
C LEU A 222 15.77 22.93 10.71
N ILE A 223 16.20 23.89 11.51
CA ILE A 223 17.00 25.03 11.04
C ILE A 223 18.49 24.76 10.98
N SER A 224 19.01 23.88 11.84
CA SER A 224 20.44 23.58 11.86
C SER A 224 20.74 22.17 12.36
N THR A 225 21.85 21.61 11.86
CA THR A 225 22.50 20.42 12.43
C THR A 225 23.98 20.72 12.64
N LEU A 226 24.54 20.20 13.74
CA LEU A 226 25.99 20.25 14.01
C LEU A 226 26.48 18.84 14.26
N SER A 227 27.37 18.35 13.41
CA SER A 227 28.02 17.05 13.51
C SER A 227 29.50 17.23 13.90
N LEU A 228 29.92 16.53 14.96
CA LEU A 228 31.29 16.49 15.43
C LEU A 228 31.79 15.06 15.37
N THR A 229 32.86 14.83 14.61
CA THR A 229 33.56 13.54 14.57
C THR A 229 34.82 13.61 15.41
N VAL A 230 34.99 12.62 16.30
CA VAL A 230 36.16 12.47 17.18
C VAL A 230 36.90 11.19 16.78
N LYS A 231 38.20 11.28 16.49
CA LYS A 231 39.07 10.16 16.17
C LYS A 231 40.23 10.13 17.15
N ASN A 232 40.47 8.98 17.75
CA ASN A 232 41.54 8.81 18.80
C ASN A 232 41.45 9.89 19.91
N GLY A 233 40.24 10.21 20.35
CA GLY A 233 40.00 11.21 21.39
C GLY A 233 40.19 12.67 20.99
N GLN A 234 40.47 12.95 19.71
CA GLN A 234 40.66 14.31 19.19
C GLN A 234 39.58 14.67 18.16
N PRO A 235 39.03 15.90 18.19
CA PRO A 235 38.10 16.38 17.18
C PRO A 235 38.77 16.35 15.78
N SER A 236 38.25 15.53 14.87
CA SER A 236 38.81 15.34 13.52
C SER A 236 38.04 16.10 12.47
N ASN A 237 36.72 16.22 12.59
CA ASN A 237 35.87 16.90 11.64
C ASN A 237 34.68 17.56 12.32
N GLU A 238 34.27 18.71 11.82
CA GLU A 238 33.09 19.43 12.28
C GLU A 238 32.32 19.94 11.06
N ILE A 239 31.02 19.63 11.01
CA ILE A 239 30.16 19.95 9.87
C ILE A 239 28.89 20.59 10.42
N GLN A 240 28.56 21.78 9.93
CA GLN A 240 27.31 22.47 10.23
C GLN A 240 26.44 22.56 8.97
N THR A 241 25.16 22.24 9.09
CA THR A 241 24.17 22.46 8.04
C THR A 241 23.15 23.47 8.54
N ASN A 242 22.90 24.52 7.77
CA ASN A 242 21.89 25.55 8.07
C ASN A 242 20.84 25.57 6.97
N ARG A 243 19.58 25.82 7.35
CA ARG A 243 18.42 25.84 6.47
C ARG A 243 17.62 27.12 6.62
N LEU A 244 17.05 27.61 5.52
CA LEU A 244 16.08 28.69 5.50
C LEU A 244 14.78 28.20 4.87
N TYR A 245 13.69 28.72 5.40
CA TYR A 245 12.33 28.37 5.00
C TYR A 245 11.57 29.61 4.52
N ASP A 246 10.66 29.41 3.58
CA ASP A 246 9.69 30.43 3.22
C ASP A 246 8.59 30.55 4.31
N PRO A 247 7.70 31.56 4.24
CA PRO A 247 6.62 31.72 5.21
C PRO A 247 5.66 30.53 5.27
N GLN A 248 5.54 29.76 4.18
CA GLN A 248 4.71 28.57 4.03
C GLN A 248 5.36 27.31 4.61
N GLY A 249 6.65 27.37 4.93
CA GLY A 249 7.37 26.26 5.55
C GLY A 249 8.16 25.38 4.59
N HIS A 250 8.33 25.78 3.34
CA HIS A 250 9.18 25.06 2.38
C HIS A 250 10.64 25.46 2.58
N CYS A 251 11.53 24.46 2.69
CA CYS A 251 12.97 24.71 2.73
C CYS A 251 13.45 25.22 1.37
N ILE A 252 13.81 26.51 1.28
CA ILE A 252 14.25 27.19 0.06
C ILE A 252 15.76 27.24 -0.09
N PHE A 253 16.49 27.13 1.00
CA PHE A 253 17.95 27.16 0.99
C PHE A 253 18.53 26.25 2.06
N GLU A 254 19.62 25.57 1.73
CA GLU A 254 20.42 24.76 2.64
C GLU A 254 21.89 24.96 2.31
N VAL A 255 22.72 25.16 3.32
CA VAL A 255 24.16 25.23 3.19
C VAL A 255 24.83 24.33 4.21
N GLN A 256 25.81 23.54 3.77
CA GLN A 256 26.67 22.78 4.64
C GLN A 256 28.06 23.38 4.64
N THR A 257 28.59 23.63 5.81
CA THR A 257 29.87 24.30 6.02
C THR A 257 30.77 23.51 6.96
N ASN A 258 32.07 23.68 6.84
CA ASN A 258 33.01 23.35 7.91
C ASN A 258 33.20 24.62 8.78
N PRO A 259 32.74 24.65 10.03
CA PRO A 259 32.79 25.88 10.86
C PRO A 259 34.22 26.33 11.17
N LYS A 260 35.18 25.40 11.23
CA LYS A 260 36.60 25.72 11.53
C LYS A 260 37.27 26.41 10.36
N THR A 261 37.08 25.94 9.14
CA THR A 261 37.67 26.52 7.93
C THR A 261 36.80 27.61 7.31
N LYS A 262 35.53 27.73 7.74
CA LYS A 262 34.52 28.65 7.18
C LYS A 262 34.28 28.42 5.69
N THR A 263 34.49 27.19 5.22
CA THR A 263 34.30 26.80 3.83
C THR A 263 33.00 26.07 3.66
N ASP A 264 32.26 26.40 2.62
CA ASP A 264 31.06 25.64 2.25
C ASP A 264 31.51 24.29 1.67
N LEU A 265 30.74 23.25 1.95
CA LEU A 265 30.88 21.93 1.32
C LEU A 265 29.88 21.80 0.18
N TYR A 266 28.67 22.28 0.38
CA TYR A 266 27.65 22.43 -0.67
C TYR A 266 26.65 23.53 -0.32
N ARG A 267 25.92 23.98 -1.38
CA ARG A 267 24.73 24.84 -1.29
C ARG A 267 23.59 24.24 -2.08
N ARG A 268 22.40 24.18 -1.47
CA ARG A 268 21.16 23.79 -2.13
C ARG A 268 20.22 24.99 -2.20
N THR A 269 19.65 25.20 -3.38
CA THR A 269 18.64 26.23 -3.64
C THR A 269 17.41 25.61 -4.24
N ARG A 270 16.25 25.98 -3.71
CA ARG A 270 14.94 25.59 -4.25
C ARG A 270 14.13 26.82 -4.60
N ARG A 271 13.45 26.77 -5.72
CA ARG A 271 12.43 27.72 -6.09
C ARG A 271 11.07 27.05 -5.97
N ILE A 272 10.20 27.69 -5.20
CA ILE A 272 8.83 27.23 -4.98
C ILE A 272 7.90 28.08 -5.82
N GLY A 273 6.99 27.44 -6.56
CA GLY A 273 5.95 28.11 -7.34
C GLY A 273 4.86 28.69 -6.45
N THR A 274 4.00 29.50 -7.03
CA THR A 274 2.89 30.13 -6.33
C THR A 274 1.83 29.13 -5.83
N ASP A 275 1.79 27.95 -6.41
CA ASP A 275 0.95 26.80 -6.01
C ASP A 275 1.61 25.90 -4.95
N GLY A 276 2.81 26.26 -4.47
CA GLY A 276 3.58 25.46 -3.52
C GLY A 276 4.40 24.32 -4.14
N SER A 277 4.37 24.15 -5.46
CA SER A 277 5.16 23.13 -6.17
C SER A 277 6.64 23.52 -6.22
N ILE A 278 7.54 22.52 -6.28
CA ILE A 278 8.98 22.75 -6.46
C ILE A 278 9.23 22.95 -7.96
N GLU A 279 9.50 24.22 -8.38
CA GLU A 279 9.83 24.56 -9.77
C GLU A 279 11.28 24.19 -10.13
N SER A 280 12.21 24.36 -9.18
CA SER A 280 13.60 23.98 -9.35
C SER A 280 14.27 23.62 -8.04
N ASP A 281 15.17 22.65 -8.08
CA ASP A 281 15.99 22.21 -6.95
C ASP A 281 17.41 21.93 -7.47
N SER A 282 18.38 22.66 -6.97
CA SER A 282 19.77 22.59 -7.39
C SER A 282 20.69 22.50 -6.18
N LEU A 283 21.55 21.49 -6.16
CA LEU A 283 22.59 21.28 -5.16
C LEU A 283 23.97 21.47 -5.82
N LYS A 284 24.75 22.45 -5.36
CA LYS A 284 26.08 22.74 -5.86
C LYS A 284 27.13 22.43 -4.81
N TYR A 285 28.08 21.58 -5.14
CA TYR A 285 29.27 21.28 -4.35
C TYR A 285 30.42 22.25 -4.63
N THR A 286 31.29 22.41 -3.66
CA THR A 286 32.48 23.25 -3.80
C THR A 286 33.53 22.69 -4.78
N ASP A 287 33.50 21.38 -5.03
CA ASP A 287 34.31 20.72 -6.07
C ASP A 287 33.79 20.96 -7.50
N GLY A 288 32.70 21.70 -7.65
CA GLY A 288 32.11 22.08 -8.92
C GLY A 288 31.04 21.11 -9.43
N ARG A 289 30.75 20.02 -8.71
CA ARG A 289 29.63 19.13 -9.06
C ARG A 289 28.29 19.83 -8.81
N VAL A 290 27.29 19.48 -9.65
CA VAL A 290 25.93 20.03 -9.55
C VAL A 290 24.93 18.90 -9.69
N ILE A 291 23.94 18.85 -8.77
CA ILE A 291 22.79 17.96 -8.88
C ILE A 291 21.55 18.82 -9.10
N ILE A 292 20.78 18.46 -10.13
CA ILE A 292 19.50 19.09 -10.47
C ILE A 292 18.40 18.06 -10.29
N SER A 293 17.38 18.41 -9.51
CA SER A 293 16.21 17.55 -9.25
C SER A 293 14.93 18.19 -9.78
N SER A 294 14.07 17.39 -10.41
CA SER A 294 12.77 17.79 -10.94
C SER A 294 11.65 17.03 -10.25
N TYR A 295 10.51 17.68 -10.09
CA TYR A 295 9.36 17.13 -9.36
C TYR A 295 8.08 17.24 -10.20
N ASN A 296 7.11 16.37 -9.95
CA ASN A 296 5.79 16.51 -10.53
C ASN A 296 4.92 17.48 -9.69
N LYS A 297 3.70 17.77 -10.15
CA LYS A 297 2.75 18.65 -9.45
C LYS A 297 2.36 18.18 -8.04
N GLN A 298 2.55 16.89 -7.73
CA GLN A 298 2.32 16.32 -6.40
C GLN A 298 3.53 16.45 -5.48
N GLY A 299 4.63 17.07 -5.94
CA GLY A 299 5.88 17.20 -5.18
C GLY A 299 6.73 15.92 -5.16
N LEU A 300 6.43 14.92 -6.00
CA LEU A 300 7.20 13.68 -6.09
C LEU A 300 8.38 13.84 -7.04
N LEU A 301 9.55 13.36 -6.62
CA LEU A 301 10.81 13.45 -7.37
C LEU A 301 10.75 12.61 -8.66
N THR A 302 10.70 13.23 -9.81
CA THR A 302 10.61 12.55 -11.10
C THR A 302 11.96 12.34 -11.78
N GLU A 303 12.92 13.24 -11.55
CA GLU A 303 14.21 13.16 -12.20
C GLU A 303 15.31 13.74 -11.31
N THR A 304 16.51 13.15 -11.37
CA THR A 304 17.75 13.72 -10.81
C THR A 304 18.86 13.56 -11.82
N LYS A 305 19.60 14.66 -12.08
CA LYS A 305 20.77 14.71 -12.95
C LYS A 305 21.97 15.21 -12.17
N GLU A 306 23.06 14.46 -12.20
CA GLU A 306 24.33 14.87 -11.60
C GLU A 306 25.35 15.21 -12.70
N TYR A 307 25.96 16.38 -12.57
CA TYR A 307 26.96 16.89 -13.48
C TYR A 307 28.29 17.08 -12.77
N ASN A 308 29.39 16.81 -13.45
CA ASN A 308 30.72 17.15 -12.95
C ASN A 308 31.00 18.66 -13.09
N LYS A 309 32.19 19.09 -12.64
CA LYS A 309 32.64 20.48 -12.72
C LYS A 309 32.72 21.06 -14.14
N ASN A 310 32.79 20.22 -15.16
CA ASN A 310 32.84 20.62 -16.57
C ASN A 310 31.43 20.71 -17.20
N GLY A 311 30.39 20.39 -16.47
CA GLY A 311 29.01 20.35 -16.96
C GLY A 311 28.63 19.05 -17.68
N GLU A 312 29.45 17.98 -17.58
CA GLU A 312 29.19 16.69 -18.20
C GLU A 312 28.34 15.85 -17.27
N LEU A 313 27.29 15.21 -17.83
CA LEU A 313 26.37 14.33 -17.07
C LEU A 313 27.13 13.10 -16.57
N GLN A 314 27.07 12.86 -15.26
CA GLN A 314 27.71 11.74 -14.57
C GLN A 314 26.74 10.66 -14.11
N ALA A 315 25.57 11.07 -13.67
CA ALA A 315 24.52 10.15 -13.24
C ALA A 315 23.13 10.73 -13.54
N TYR A 316 22.19 9.82 -13.71
CA TYR A 316 20.82 10.15 -14.03
C TYR A 316 19.87 9.16 -13.32
N THR A 317 18.80 9.69 -12.74
CA THR A 317 17.71 8.88 -12.17
C THR A 317 16.37 9.40 -12.69
N ALA A 318 15.48 8.52 -13.10
CA ALA A 318 14.11 8.84 -13.48
C ALA A 318 13.11 7.92 -12.75
N ASN A 319 12.06 8.52 -12.22
CA ASN A 319 11.02 7.86 -11.46
C ASN A 319 9.65 8.06 -12.11
N LYS A 320 8.80 7.03 -12.04
CA LYS A 320 7.41 7.10 -12.46
C LYS A 320 6.51 6.66 -11.31
N TYR A 321 5.37 7.30 -11.20
CA TYR A 321 4.39 7.07 -10.14
C TYR A 321 3.03 6.72 -10.72
N ASP A 322 2.22 5.98 -9.97
CA ASP A 322 0.82 5.77 -10.28
C ASP A 322 -0.04 6.96 -9.83
N ASP A 323 -1.35 6.89 -10.09
CA ASP A 323 -2.31 7.93 -9.74
C ASP A 323 -2.44 8.17 -8.22
N LYS A 324 -2.03 7.18 -7.40
CA LYS A 324 -1.98 7.27 -5.93
C LYS A 324 -0.65 7.81 -5.40
N GLY A 325 0.29 8.17 -6.27
CA GLY A 325 1.61 8.66 -5.90
C GLY A 325 2.60 7.57 -5.47
N ARG A 326 2.33 6.29 -5.74
CA ARG A 326 3.24 5.19 -5.45
C ARG A 326 4.24 5.01 -6.58
N LEU A 327 5.51 4.78 -6.23
CA LEU A 327 6.59 4.58 -7.19
C LEU A 327 6.39 3.25 -7.95
N ILE A 328 6.14 3.30 -9.26
CA ILE A 328 5.94 2.11 -10.09
C ILE A 328 7.17 1.74 -10.92
N SER A 329 8.06 2.69 -11.18
CA SER A 329 9.31 2.42 -11.88
C SER A 329 10.38 3.42 -11.50
N SER A 330 11.63 2.95 -11.37
CA SER A 330 12.82 3.77 -11.24
C SER A 330 13.87 3.32 -12.27
N GLN A 331 14.53 4.26 -12.91
CA GLN A 331 15.67 3.99 -13.78
C GLN A 331 16.84 4.82 -13.30
N HIS A 332 17.98 4.15 -13.08
CA HIS A 332 19.24 4.79 -12.71
C HIS A 332 20.31 4.49 -13.75
N GLN A 333 21.12 5.50 -14.10
CA GLN A 333 22.32 5.36 -14.92
C GLN A 333 23.48 6.05 -14.22
N ASN A 334 24.62 5.40 -14.19
CA ASN A 334 25.87 5.93 -13.66
C ASN A 334 26.95 5.85 -14.73
N LEU A 335 27.29 7.00 -15.32
CA LEU A 335 28.24 7.12 -16.44
C LEU A 335 29.67 7.13 -15.97
N LEU A 336 29.94 7.39 -14.67
CA LEU A 336 31.28 7.40 -14.08
C LEU A 336 31.97 6.03 -14.15
N PHE A 337 31.19 4.96 -14.09
CA PHE A 337 31.67 3.58 -14.01
C PHE A 337 31.55 2.80 -15.31
N ALA A 338 31.33 3.49 -16.45
CA ALA A 338 31.17 2.84 -17.76
C ALA A 338 32.34 1.90 -18.14
N ASN A 339 33.52 2.09 -17.55
CA ASN A 339 34.71 1.27 -17.77
C ASN A 339 35.07 0.34 -16.59
N SER A 340 34.22 0.23 -15.56
CA SER A 340 34.47 -0.59 -14.38
C SER A 340 33.69 -1.90 -14.49
N SER A 341 34.40 -3.04 -14.53
CA SER A 341 33.78 -4.37 -14.77
C SER A 341 32.71 -4.76 -13.75
N ASP A 342 32.82 -4.30 -12.49
CA ASP A 342 32.03 -4.79 -11.37
C ASP A 342 30.99 -3.77 -10.86
N GLN A 343 30.95 -2.58 -11.47
CA GLN A 343 30.05 -1.52 -11.06
C GLN A 343 28.76 -1.51 -11.91
N ILE A 344 27.63 -1.23 -11.26
CA ILE A 344 26.34 -1.09 -11.95
C ILE A 344 26.34 0.25 -12.69
N ILE A 345 26.26 0.20 -14.03
CA ILE A 345 26.17 1.40 -14.90
C ILE A 345 24.72 1.75 -15.25
N SER A 346 23.83 0.77 -15.21
CA SER A 346 22.39 1.01 -15.40
C SER A 346 21.57 0.05 -14.57
N GLN A 347 20.51 0.56 -13.96
CA GLN A 347 19.54 -0.24 -13.22
C GLN A 347 18.13 0.25 -13.57
N LYS A 348 17.21 -0.69 -13.78
CA LYS A 348 15.78 -0.44 -13.89
C LYS A 348 15.06 -1.28 -12.86
N ASP A 349 14.20 -0.64 -12.09
CA ASP A 349 13.36 -1.27 -11.08
C ASP A 349 11.89 -1.07 -11.45
N ALA A 350 11.08 -2.12 -11.32
CA ALA A 350 9.62 -2.07 -11.37
C ALA A 350 9.07 -2.52 -10.03
N TYR A 351 8.08 -1.79 -9.54
CA TYR A 351 7.49 -1.97 -8.21
C TYR A 351 6.05 -2.45 -8.36
N GLU A 352 5.71 -3.56 -7.73
CA GLU A 352 4.38 -4.16 -7.77
C GLU A 352 3.71 -4.06 -6.41
N TYR A 353 2.42 -3.70 -6.42
CA TYR A 353 1.63 -3.49 -5.21
C TYR A 353 0.40 -4.39 -5.21
N ASP A 354 0.00 -4.86 -4.04
CA ASP A 354 -1.27 -5.53 -3.87
C ASP A 354 -2.45 -4.54 -3.84
N LYS A 355 -3.67 -5.07 -3.78
CA LYS A 355 -4.89 -4.26 -3.72
C LYS A 355 -5.00 -3.43 -2.45
N TYR A 356 -4.29 -3.79 -1.40
CA TYR A 356 -4.28 -3.07 -0.12
C TYR A 356 -3.21 -1.97 -0.04
N GLY A 357 -2.37 -1.84 -1.06
CA GLY A 357 -1.34 -0.80 -1.18
C GLY A 357 0.04 -1.21 -0.66
N TYR A 358 0.26 -2.47 -0.30
CA TYR A 358 1.56 -2.97 0.09
C TYR A 358 2.43 -3.28 -1.12
N LEU A 359 3.70 -2.88 -1.07
CA LEU A 359 4.70 -3.26 -2.06
C LEU A 359 4.99 -4.76 -1.91
N THR A 360 4.63 -5.56 -2.91
CA THR A 360 4.82 -7.01 -2.86
C THR A 360 6.12 -7.46 -3.46
N GLN A 361 6.57 -6.74 -4.50
CA GLN A 361 7.71 -7.17 -5.29
C GLN A 361 8.45 -6.00 -5.92
N ILE A 362 9.78 -6.12 -6.03
CA ILE A 362 10.64 -5.25 -6.82
C ILE A 362 11.35 -6.13 -7.84
N VAL A 363 11.05 -5.93 -9.12
CA VAL A 363 11.74 -6.60 -10.22
C VAL A 363 12.83 -5.67 -10.73
N TYR A 364 14.07 -6.12 -10.75
CA TYR A 364 15.19 -5.32 -11.19
C TYR A 364 15.93 -5.90 -12.39
N GLN A 365 16.48 -5.00 -13.20
CA GLN A 365 17.40 -5.30 -14.30
C GLN A 365 18.62 -4.41 -14.15
N ARG A 366 19.80 -4.98 -14.19
CA ARG A 366 21.08 -4.28 -14.02
C ARG A 366 22.02 -4.55 -15.19
N ILE A 367 22.80 -3.56 -15.56
CA ILE A 367 23.89 -3.67 -16.52
C ILE A 367 25.17 -3.23 -15.80
N LEU A 368 26.18 -4.08 -15.81
CA LEU A 368 27.50 -3.80 -15.26
C LEU A 368 28.39 -3.13 -16.31
N GLY A 369 29.50 -2.52 -15.89
CA GLY A 369 30.44 -1.84 -16.79
C GLY A 369 31.08 -2.74 -17.85
N ASN A 370 31.14 -4.06 -17.61
CA ASN A 370 31.53 -5.07 -18.60
C ASN A 370 30.38 -5.49 -19.56
N ASN A 371 29.25 -4.75 -19.56
CA ASN A 371 28.02 -5.05 -20.28
C ASN A 371 27.29 -6.35 -19.88
N GLN A 372 27.70 -6.99 -18.78
CA GLN A 372 26.98 -8.11 -18.22
C GLN A 372 25.60 -7.64 -17.72
N LYS A 373 24.55 -8.38 -18.12
CA LYS A 373 23.17 -8.11 -17.70
C LYS A 373 22.78 -9.11 -16.60
N THR A 374 22.20 -8.58 -15.53
CA THR A 374 21.60 -9.37 -14.45
C THR A 374 20.18 -8.89 -14.21
N SER A 375 19.31 -9.81 -13.79
CA SER A 375 17.96 -9.50 -13.39
C SER A 375 17.56 -10.36 -12.22
N GLY A 376 16.64 -9.88 -11.42
CA GLY A 376 16.13 -10.61 -10.27
C GLY A 376 14.86 -9.97 -9.74
N CYS A 377 14.40 -10.54 -8.66
CA CYS A 377 13.20 -10.13 -7.97
C CYS A 377 13.44 -10.15 -6.46
N LEU A 378 12.99 -9.12 -5.77
CA LEU A 378 12.95 -9.00 -4.32
C LEU A 378 11.50 -9.04 -3.87
N THR A 379 11.14 -10.00 -3.03
CA THR A 379 9.80 -10.08 -2.42
C THR A 379 9.80 -9.30 -1.12
N CYS A 380 8.78 -8.46 -0.92
CA CYS A 380 8.58 -7.73 0.32
C CYS A 380 7.65 -8.52 1.25
N LEU A 381 8.04 -8.65 2.50
CA LEU A 381 7.29 -9.37 3.53
C LEU A 381 6.76 -8.39 4.57
N TYR A 382 5.58 -8.71 5.12
CA TYR A 382 4.94 -7.90 6.15
C TYR A 382 4.46 -8.79 7.30
N ASP A 383 4.55 -8.26 8.51
CA ASP A 383 3.99 -8.91 9.70
C ASP A 383 2.47 -8.69 9.80
N LYS A 384 1.87 -9.28 10.81
CA LYS A 384 0.43 -9.14 11.07
C LYS A 384 -0.02 -7.69 11.36
N TYR A 385 0.90 -6.82 11.78
CA TYR A 385 0.63 -5.41 12.05
C TYR A 385 0.89 -4.50 10.84
N GLY A 386 1.37 -5.06 9.72
CA GLY A 386 1.66 -4.33 8.48
C GLY A 386 3.04 -3.67 8.45
N ASN A 387 3.93 -3.96 9.40
CA ASN A 387 5.31 -3.52 9.33
C ASN A 387 6.07 -4.36 8.31
N GLN A 388 6.88 -3.73 7.46
CA GLN A 388 7.76 -4.46 6.57
C GLN A 388 8.85 -5.15 7.40
N ILE A 389 9.06 -6.44 7.13
CA ILE A 389 10.00 -7.29 7.84
C ILE A 389 10.95 -7.98 6.85
N ASP A 390 12.09 -8.46 7.33
CA ASP A 390 12.93 -9.40 6.61
C ASP A 390 12.77 -10.82 7.19
N SER A 391 13.04 -11.83 6.37
CA SER A 391 12.88 -13.24 6.74
C SER A 391 13.97 -13.72 7.72
N ASN A 392 15.07 -12.98 7.84
CA ASN A 392 16.24 -13.37 8.64
C ASN A 392 16.27 -12.72 10.03
N SER A 393 15.23 -11.94 10.39
CA SER A 393 15.16 -11.28 11.70
C SER A 393 14.03 -11.79 12.56
N TYR A 394 14.21 -11.69 13.88
CA TYR A 394 13.16 -11.81 14.89
C TYR A 394 12.72 -10.42 15.34
N TYR A 395 11.41 -10.27 15.58
CA TYR A 395 10.79 -9.01 15.98
C TYR A 395 10.03 -9.19 17.30
N GLU A 396 10.24 -8.28 18.24
CA GLU A 396 9.44 -8.15 19.46
C GLU A 396 8.59 -6.90 19.36
N TYR A 397 7.38 -6.92 19.92
CA TYR A 397 6.40 -5.86 19.76
C TYR A 397 5.94 -5.35 21.13
N ASP A 398 5.60 -4.07 21.20
CA ASP A 398 4.90 -3.50 22.33
C ASP A 398 3.38 -3.77 22.27
N ASN A 399 2.65 -3.31 23.28
CA ASN A 399 1.20 -3.46 23.38
C ASN A 399 0.40 -2.62 22.36
N THR A 400 1.06 -1.83 21.52
CA THR A 400 0.43 -1.05 20.45
C THR A 400 0.67 -1.66 19.06
N GLY A 401 1.36 -2.81 18.98
CA GLY A 401 1.71 -3.49 17.73
C GLY A 401 2.94 -2.88 17.02
N GLN A 402 3.67 -1.97 17.67
CA GLN A 402 4.93 -1.46 17.13
C GLN A 402 6.08 -2.40 17.52
N TRP A 403 6.95 -2.78 16.59
CA TRP A 403 8.14 -3.54 16.95
C TRP A 403 9.12 -2.67 17.74
N ILE A 404 9.68 -3.27 18.80
CA ILE A 404 10.61 -2.62 19.74
C ILE A 404 11.99 -3.27 19.76
N CYS A 405 12.11 -4.47 19.20
CA CYS A 405 13.38 -5.14 19.07
C CYS A 405 13.42 -5.91 17.75
N ARG A 406 14.52 -5.79 17.02
CA ARG A 406 14.86 -6.58 15.85
C ARG A 406 16.21 -7.22 16.07
N THR A 407 16.30 -8.54 15.91
CA THR A 407 17.53 -9.31 16.05
C THR A 407 17.76 -10.12 14.77
N ASP A 408 18.91 -9.91 14.12
CA ASP A 408 19.31 -10.70 12.96
C ASP A 408 19.62 -12.15 13.39
N ARG A 409 19.14 -13.14 12.63
CA ARG A 409 19.30 -14.58 12.94
C ARG A 409 20.71 -15.08 12.71
N GLU A 410 21.39 -14.55 11.70
CA GLU A 410 22.76 -14.95 11.34
C GLU A 410 23.79 -14.16 12.15
N HIS A 411 23.43 -12.93 12.55
CA HIS A 411 24.26 -12.01 13.32
C HIS A 411 23.56 -11.58 14.61
N PRO A 412 23.38 -12.47 15.63
CA PRO A 412 22.59 -12.16 16.82
C PRO A 412 23.14 -11.04 17.71
N LYS A 413 24.32 -10.52 17.41
CA LYS A 413 24.87 -9.31 18.04
C LYS A 413 24.37 -8.01 17.38
N GLU A 414 23.80 -8.09 16.16
CA GLU A 414 23.18 -6.98 15.46
C GLU A 414 21.73 -6.83 15.92
N VAL A 415 21.57 -6.15 17.06
CA VAL A 415 20.26 -5.91 17.67
C VAL A 415 19.91 -4.43 17.52
N GLU A 416 18.77 -4.16 16.89
CA GLU A 416 18.17 -2.84 16.90
C GLU A 416 17.06 -2.79 17.94
N ARG A 417 17.07 -1.77 18.80
CA ARG A 417 16.08 -1.59 19.87
C ARG A 417 15.45 -0.22 19.76
N ILE A 418 14.13 -0.17 19.96
CA ILE A 418 13.36 1.07 20.04
C ILE A 418 12.72 1.13 21.42
N GLN A 419 12.97 2.19 22.15
CA GLN A 419 12.32 2.49 23.41
C GLN A 419 11.40 3.70 23.21
N TYR A 420 10.12 3.52 23.47
CA TYR A 420 9.12 4.61 23.49
C TYR A 420 8.84 4.99 24.93
N ILE A 421 8.86 6.29 25.21
CA ILE A 421 8.43 6.89 26.47
C ILE A 421 7.18 7.70 26.16
N TYR A 422 6.05 7.28 26.70
CA TYR A 422 4.76 7.94 26.50
C TYR A 422 4.49 8.97 27.61
N LYS A 423 3.61 9.96 27.30
CA LYS A 423 3.09 10.94 28.26
C LYS A 423 2.19 10.28 29.28
#